data_dd2726eab46366b775aeb049d1b33f34
#
_entry.id   dd2726eab46366b775aeb049d1b33f34
#
_cell.length_a   1.000
_cell.length_b   1.000
_cell.length_c   1.000
_cell.angle_alpha   90.00
_cell.angle_beta   90.00
_cell.angle_gamma   90.00
#
_symmetry.space_group_name_H-M   'P 1'
#
loop_
_entity.id
_entity.type
_entity.pdbx_description
1 polymer ?
#
loop_
_entity_poly.entity_id
_entity_poly.type
_entity_poly.pdbx_seq_one_letter_code
_entity_poly.pdbx_strand_id
1 'polypeptide(L)'
;MCHPHLYTLAYLACTCGAVGTLGSAQSTLAQSEGMLIARGHTNAAYLAPLSSLVVTRVDMGRFRAAAIQRHGRVVTWDYTGQLLEPFAEPCADIAVGEQHVLGLTMQGEVHTWCANAWACAQWDLSAVPASLPACVAIAAGGGHSLALTQDGAVHAWGRNAFGQCSVPNNLLRITAIAAGEDHSLVLDHQGVVHGFGNDTYGQSSLSIGGVTAIAAGSWHSLALLHDGTVVAWGRNEDGQATVPGDLGPCVAIAAGERHSVALRANGTVAAWGGNHLGQTNLPAGLLSCTHIAAGAVTTLIVTRDCDADGVDDYTASAGRMLDCNLTSTPDHCDVLHGMAQDLNHDLRPDECELTGRVLCTGDAQRCPCGGPADESSSTHGCPNSHAAQGARLTSYGFSSLTCDEVQLQCEFMPPWSSVVYYQGTLPVAGGLGLPFGDGLRCVSGSIVWLGRTQNQYGRSVWPPSGTNLSTLGHIAQHGLGLRYYQAWYRDPAPTYCSAMRHNFTNAIALNWVP
;
A
#
# COMPACT_ATOMS: atom_id res chain seq x y z
N MET A 1 -19.15 -0.20 19.35
CA MET A 1 -20.17 0.70 18.77
C MET A 1 -19.51 1.35 17.56
N CYS A 2 -19.73 0.79 16.38
CA CYS A 2 -19.23 1.35 15.13
C CYS A 2 -20.22 2.42 14.64
N HIS A 3 -19.82 3.66 14.57
CA HIS A 3 -20.63 4.73 13.99
C HIS A 3 -20.49 4.71 12.46
N PRO A 4 -21.58 4.83 11.71
CA PRO A 4 -21.53 4.97 10.26
C PRO A 4 -21.23 6.42 9.89
N HIS A 5 -20.09 6.70 9.27
CA HIS A 5 -19.85 7.96 8.59
C HIS A 5 -20.31 7.85 7.13
N LEU A 6 -21.36 8.60 6.84
CA LEU A 6 -21.83 8.93 5.49
C LEU A 6 -20.72 9.66 4.71
N TYR A 7 -20.20 9.05 3.66
CA TYR A 7 -19.38 9.74 2.67
C TYR A 7 -20.26 10.22 1.53
N THR A 8 -20.46 11.53 1.47
CA THR A 8 -20.98 12.23 0.30
C THR A 8 -19.87 12.28 -0.75
N LEU A 9 -20.12 11.64 -1.90
CA LEU A 9 -19.26 11.70 -3.08
C LEU A 9 -19.29 13.11 -3.67
N ALA A 10 -18.18 13.83 -3.57
CA ALA A 10 -17.91 14.99 -4.42
C ALA A 10 -16.82 14.59 -5.42
N TYR A 11 -17.21 14.46 -6.69
CA TYR A 11 -16.28 14.35 -7.80
C TYR A 11 -15.52 15.67 -7.94
N LEU A 12 -14.23 15.66 -7.67
CA LEU A 12 -13.31 16.71 -8.09
C LEU A 12 -12.21 16.06 -8.94
N ALA A 13 -12.11 16.56 -10.14
CA ALA A 13 -11.13 16.19 -11.13
C ALA A 13 -9.70 16.25 -10.55
N CYS A 14 -8.98 15.13 -10.63
CA CYS A 14 -7.56 15.03 -10.32
C CYS A 14 -6.76 15.81 -11.36
N THR A 15 -6.35 17.03 -11.04
CA THR A 15 -5.19 17.66 -11.69
C THR A 15 -3.96 17.19 -10.94
N CYS A 16 -3.09 16.42 -11.61
CA CYS A 16 -1.76 16.06 -11.14
C CYS A 16 -0.98 17.35 -10.81
N GLY A 17 -0.89 17.68 -9.52
CA GLY A 17 -0.05 18.74 -9.01
C GLY A 17 1.31 18.15 -8.58
N ALA A 18 2.37 18.76 -9.04
CA ALA A 18 3.76 18.46 -8.76
C ALA A 18 4.00 18.18 -7.26
N VAL A 19 4.61 17.03 -6.96
CA VAL A 19 5.19 16.74 -5.65
C VAL A 19 6.62 17.30 -5.62
N GLY A 20 6.71 18.61 -5.59
CA GLY A 20 7.85 19.28 -4.98
C GLY A 20 7.55 19.37 -3.49
N THR A 21 8.54 19.32 -2.63
CA THR A 21 8.41 19.62 -1.21
C THR A 21 7.84 21.03 -1.03
N LEU A 22 6.53 21.18 -1.18
CA LEU A 22 5.82 22.41 -0.91
C LEU A 22 5.46 22.43 0.57
N GLY A 23 6.18 23.24 1.29
CA GLY A 23 5.69 23.75 2.56
C GLY A 23 4.36 24.43 2.36
N SER A 24 3.39 24.00 3.17
CA SER A 24 2.11 24.63 3.44
C SER A 24 1.07 24.72 2.31
N ALA A 25 0.30 23.68 2.16
CA ALA A 25 -1.14 23.75 2.23
C ALA A 25 -1.60 22.44 2.85
N GLN A 26 -2.29 22.51 3.97
CA GLN A 26 -3.06 21.39 4.50
C GLN A 26 -4.20 21.10 3.50
N SER A 27 -3.85 20.53 2.36
CA SER A 27 -4.75 19.67 1.63
C SER A 27 -4.42 18.26 2.13
N THR A 28 -5.40 17.60 2.68
CA THR A 28 -5.43 16.14 2.83
C THR A 28 -5.25 15.52 1.45
N LEU A 29 -4.03 15.56 0.92
CA LEU A 29 -3.62 14.70 -0.17
C LEU A 29 -3.70 13.29 0.40
N ALA A 30 -4.58 12.48 -0.14
CA ALA A 30 -4.55 11.05 0.07
C ALA A 30 -3.10 10.63 -0.18
N GLN A 31 -2.41 10.16 0.87
CA GLN A 31 -1.05 9.65 0.76
C GLN A 31 -1.14 8.48 -0.19
N SER A 32 -0.53 8.59 -1.36
CA SER A 32 -0.50 7.51 -2.33
C SER A 32 0.48 6.45 -1.83
N GLU A 33 -0.06 5.42 -1.24
CA GLU A 33 0.71 4.23 -0.86
C GLU A 33 1.14 3.48 -2.11
N GLY A 34 2.27 2.78 -2.03
CA GLY A 34 2.77 1.99 -3.14
C GLY A 34 3.89 1.06 -2.71
N MET A 35 4.25 0.17 -3.60
CA MET A 35 5.32 -0.80 -3.40
C MET A 35 6.68 -0.20 -3.69
N LEU A 36 7.68 -0.65 -2.94
CA LEU A 36 9.04 -0.18 -3.06
C LEU A 36 9.87 -1.08 -3.98
N ILE A 37 10.41 -0.48 -5.02
CA ILE A 37 11.36 -1.12 -5.94
C ILE A 37 12.73 -0.49 -5.76
N ALA A 38 13.79 -1.31 -5.69
CA ALA A 38 15.16 -0.83 -5.65
C ALA A 38 15.97 -1.35 -6.84
N ARG A 39 16.91 -0.52 -7.33
CA ARG A 39 17.89 -0.87 -8.37
C ARG A 39 19.26 -0.36 -7.98
N GLY A 40 20.28 -1.13 -8.30
CA GLY A 40 21.67 -0.82 -7.98
C GLY A 40 22.28 -1.91 -7.11
N HIS A 41 22.61 -1.63 -5.90
CA HIS A 41 23.37 -2.48 -4.98
C HIS A 41 23.10 -3.99 -5.11
N THR A 42 24.13 -4.80 -5.31
CA THR A 42 24.02 -6.24 -5.60
C THR A 42 23.77 -7.13 -4.40
N ASN A 43 23.73 -6.58 -3.18
CA ASN A 43 23.48 -7.36 -1.96
C ASN A 43 21.99 -7.68 -1.83
N ALA A 44 21.63 -8.95 -2.01
CA ALA A 44 20.27 -9.44 -1.84
C ALA A 44 19.69 -9.14 -0.43
N ALA A 45 20.53 -9.13 0.61
CA ALA A 45 20.10 -8.79 1.98
C ALA A 45 19.64 -7.33 2.11
N TYR A 46 20.25 -6.41 1.36
CA TYR A 46 19.84 -5.01 1.31
C TYR A 46 18.46 -4.82 0.66
N LEU A 47 18.14 -5.67 -0.31
CA LEU A 47 16.90 -5.61 -1.08
C LEU A 47 15.78 -6.47 -0.48
N ALA A 48 16.12 -7.47 0.33
CA ALA A 48 15.17 -8.44 0.89
C ALA A 48 14.03 -7.84 1.72
N PRO A 49 14.26 -6.79 2.56
CA PRO A 49 13.17 -6.18 3.31
C PRO A 49 12.16 -5.40 2.45
N LEU A 50 12.53 -5.07 1.21
CA LEU A 50 11.81 -4.10 0.39
C LEU A 50 10.57 -4.68 -0.28
N SER A 51 10.55 -5.98 -0.56
CA SER A 51 9.45 -6.64 -1.27
C SER A 51 8.14 -6.71 -0.47
N SER A 52 8.18 -6.43 0.86
CA SER A 52 7.02 -6.45 1.75
C SER A 52 6.69 -5.08 2.36
N LEU A 53 7.36 -4.01 1.92
CA LEU A 53 7.14 -2.67 2.47
C LEU A 53 6.19 -1.87 1.58
N VAL A 54 5.00 -1.60 2.11
CA VAL A 54 4.09 -0.59 1.58
C VAL A 54 4.42 0.75 2.23
N VAL A 55 4.75 1.73 1.40
CA VAL A 55 5.30 2.99 1.86
C VAL A 55 4.63 4.19 1.19
N THR A 56 4.60 5.31 1.89
CA THR A 56 4.09 6.58 1.38
C THR A 56 5.22 7.53 0.96
N ARG A 57 6.40 7.35 1.52
CA ARG A 57 7.60 8.12 1.18
C ARG A 57 8.84 7.27 1.35
N VAL A 58 9.87 7.59 0.58
CA VAL A 58 11.21 7.00 0.69
C VAL A 58 12.25 8.09 0.58
N ASP A 59 13.35 7.90 1.28
CA ASP A 59 14.56 8.68 1.08
C ASP A 59 15.80 7.80 1.30
N MET A 60 16.94 8.23 0.74
CA MET A 60 18.13 7.41 0.73
C MET A 60 19.40 8.24 0.79
N GLY A 61 20.23 7.93 1.77
CA GLY A 61 21.61 8.41 1.88
C GLY A 61 22.62 7.44 1.25
N ARG A 62 23.88 7.56 1.67
CA ARG A 62 24.97 6.75 1.13
C ARG A 62 24.94 5.29 1.58
N PHE A 63 24.63 5.03 2.86
CA PHE A 63 24.73 3.72 3.48
C PHE A 63 23.42 3.22 4.05
N ARG A 64 22.37 4.03 3.99
CA ARG A 64 21.11 3.78 4.64
C ARG A 64 19.96 4.34 3.83
N ALA A 65 18.84 3.65 3.90
CA ALA A 65 17.57 4.14 3.39
C ALA A 65 16.54 4.22 4.50
N ALA A 66 15.53 5.03 4.29
CA ALA A 66 14.38 5.14 5.17
C ALA A 66 13.10 5.22 4.37
N ALA A 67 12.01 4.76 4.97
CA ALA A 67 10.68 4.87 4.42
C ALA A 67 9.67 5.23 5.50
N ILE A 68 8.64 5.98 5.10
CA ILE A 68 7.47 6.21 5.91
C ILE A 68 6.39 5.23 5.47
N GLN A 69 5.92 4.42 6.41
CA GLN A 69 4.77 3.56 6.25
C GLN A 69 3.48 4.30 6.63
N ARG A 70 2.34 3.61 6.49
CA ARG A 70 1.04 4.12 6.92
C ARG A 70 1.09 4.64 8.36
N HIS A 71 0.36 5.70 8.63
CA HIS A 71 0.29 6.39 9.93
C HIS A 71 1.60 7.04 10.40
N GLY A 72 2.57 7.27 9.50
CA GLY A 72 3.78 7.99 9.80
C GLY A 72 4.89 7.18 10.48
N ARG A 73 4.73 5.85 10.59
CA ARG A 73 5.78 4.98 11.14
C ARG A 73 6.99 4.98 10.21
N VAL A 74 8.16 5.24 10.76
CA VAL A 74 9.43 5.27 10.01
C VAL A 74 10.17 3.95 10.21
N VAL A 75 10.61 3.35 9.11
CA VAL A 75 11.54 2.23 9.09
C VAL A 75 12.80 2.64 8.36
N THR A 76 13.96 2.19 8.85
CA THR A 76 15.25 2.38 8.20
C THR A 76 15.94 1.04 8.01
N TRP A 77 16.76 0.93 6.98
CA TRP A 77 17.61 -0.24 6.76
C TRP A 77 18.95 0.17 6.17
N ASP A 78 19.96 -0.63 6.44
CA ASP A 78 21.31 -0.45 5.91
C ASP A 78 21.67 -1.60 4.95
N TYR A 79 22.94 -1.62 4.51
CA TYR A 79 23.46 -2.63 3.58
C TYR A 79 23.41 -4.08 4.14
N THR A 80 23.12 -4.27 5.43
CA THR A 80 22.91 -5.59 6.03
C THR A 80 21.46 -6.07 5.90
N GLY A 81 20.53 -5.17 5.53
CA GLY A 81 19.11 -5.43 5.46
C GLY A 81 18.40 -5.45 6.81
N GLN A 82 19.08 -5.04 7.89
CA GLN A 82 18.46 -4.93 9.19
C GLN A 82 17.49 -3.76 9.23
N LEU A 83 16.23 -4.05 9.51
CA LEU A 83 15.19 -3.04 9.74
C LEU A 83 15.28 -2.50 11.17
N LEU A 84 15.23 -1.17 11.29
CA LEU A 84 15.19 -0.46 12.56
C LEU A 84 14.09 0.59 12.53
N GLU A 85 13.49 0.86 13.68
CA GLU A 85 12.54 1.94 13.89
C GLU A 85 13.24 3.07 14.69
N PRO A 86 13.75 4.11 14.01
CA PRO A 86 14.56 5.12 14.66
C PRO A 86 13.76 6.10 15.53
N PHE A 87 12.45 6.24 15.25
CA PHE A 87 11.59 7.23 15.90
C PHE A 87 10.38 6.55 16.54
N ALA A 88 10.05 6.96 17.77
CA ALA A 88 8.87 6.50 18.49
C ALA A 88 7.59 7.20 18.02
N GLU A 89 7.71 8.43 17.51
CA GLU A 89 6.60 9.25 17.06
C GLU A 89 6.42 9.21 15.55
N PRO A 90 5.16 9.30 15.06
CA PRO A 90 4.88 9.35 13.64
C PRO A 90 5.48 10.58 12.97
N CYS A 91 6.15 10.37 11.83
CA CYS A 91 6.74 11.42 11.03
C CYS A 91 5.90 11.76 9.79
N ALA A 92 5.85 13.04 9.46
CA ALA A 92 5.29 13.56 8.21
C ALA A 92 6.30 13.51 7.06
N ASP A 93 7.60 13.63 7.40
CA ASP A 93 8.68 13.62 6.43
C ASP A 93 9.95 13.00 7.02
N ILE A 94 10.85 12.52 6.14
CA ILE A 94 12.16 11.95 6.48
C ILE A 94 13.22 12.51 5.54
N ALA A 95 14.44 12.65 6.04
CA ALA A 95 15.60 12.94 5.22
C ALA A 95 16.79 12.08 5.67
N VAL A 96 17.47 11.45 4.72
CA VAL A 96 18.55 10.50 5.00
C VAL A 96 19.88 11.04 4.50
N GLY A 97 20.75 11.37 5.43
CA GLY A 97 22.12 11.75 5.15
C GLY A 97 23.07 10.56 5.08
N GLU A 98 24.37 10.84 5.02
CA GLU A 98 25.39 9.79 5.00
C GLU A 98 25.49 9.08 6.38
N GLN A 99 25.38 9.82 7.46
CA GLN A 99 25.64 9.36 8.83
C GLN A 99 24.41 9.40 9.75
N HIS A 100 23.34 10.08 9.36
CA HIS A 100 22.17 10.33 10.20
C HIS A 100 20.88 10.32 9.39
N VAL A 101 19.78 10.21 10.11
CA VAL A 101 18.41 10.32 9.57
C VAL A 101 17.68 11.40 10.36
N LEU A 102 17.00 12.27 9.66
CA LEU A 102 16.09 13.24 10.23
C LEU A 102 14.65 12.76 10.08
N GLY A 103 13.85 12.96 11.11
CA GLY A 103 12.40 12.78 11.08
C GLY A 103 11.70 14.10 11.40
N LEU A 104 10.74 14.48 10.60
CA LEU A 104 9.87 15.63 10.85
C LEU A 104 8.52 15.14 11.33
N THR A 105 8.13 15.46 12.55
CA THR A 105 6.83 15.06 13.09
C THR A 105 5.67 15.84 12.44
N MET A 106 4.44 15.38 12.66
CA MET A 106 3.23 16.10 12.21
C MET A 106 3.06 17.47 12.87
N GLN A 107 3.75 17.72 14.00
CA GLN A 107 3.74 19.00 14.73
C GLN A 107 4.86 19.94 14.26
N GLY A 108 5.73 19.48 13.36
CA GLY A 108 6.87 20.27 12.85
C GLY A 108 8.12 20.17 13.72
N GLU A 109 8.18 19.23 14.65
CA GLU A 109 9.39 18.96 15.43
C GLU A 109 10.38 18.13 14.63
N VAL A 110 11.67 18.43 14.76
CA VAL A 110 12.75 17.72 14.06
C VAL A 110 13.47 16.80 15.04
N HIS A 111 13.52 15.52 14.71
CA HIS A 111 14.27 14.50 15.44
C HIS A 111 15.44 13.99 14.61
N THR A 112 16.55 13.70 15.26
CA THR A 112 17.73 13.10 14.62
C THR A 112 18.02 11.73 15.20
N TRP A 113 18.22 10.76 14.32
CA TRP A 113 18.74 9.44 14.66
C TRP A 113 20.10 9.23 13.97
N CYS A 114 21.07 8.76 14.74
CA CYS A 114 22.44 8.58 14.29
C CYS A 114 22.79 7.10 14.15
N ALA A 115 23.19 6.70 12.95
CA ALA A 115 23.68 5.35 12.70
C ALA A 115 25.08 5.12 13.27
N ASN A 116 25.89 6.16 13.34
CA ASN A 116 27.27 6.15 13.83
C ASN A 116 27.46 7.22 14.89
N ALA A 117 27.52 6.79 16.15
CA ALA A 117 27.66 7.69 17.29
C ALA A 117 28.95 8.56 17.24
N TRP A 118 30.04 8.02 16.65
CA TRP A 118 31.27 8.77 16.52
C TRP A 118 31.14 9.93 15.52
N ALA A 119 30.60 9.67 14.33
CA ALA A 119 30.38 10.71 13.31
C ALA A 119 29.40 11.77 13.80
N CYS A 120 28.34 11.35 14.48
CA CYS A 120 27.37 12.27 15.07
C CYS A 120 27.95 13.16 16.14
N ALA A 121 28.78 12.62 17.01
CA ALA A 121 29.47 13.41 18.02
C ALA A 121 30.54 14.33 17.41
N GLN A 122 31.24 13.89 16.35
CA GLN A 122 32.29 14.68 15.71
C GLN A 122 31.74 15.91 14.98
N TRP A 123 30.54 15.80 14.40
CA TRP A 123 29.93 16.87 13.60
C TRP A 123 28.70 17.50 14.24
N ASP A 124 28.42 17.15 15.49
CA ASP A 124 27.28 17.67 16.24
C ASP A 124 25.92 17.46 15.57
N LEU A 125 25.79 16.35 14.81
CA LEU A 125 24.60 16.04 14.02
C LEU A 125 23.35 15.81 14.87
N SER A 126 23.53 15.31 16.10
CA SER A 126 22.45 15.09 17.06
C SER A 126 22.01 16.38 17.78
N ALA A 127 22.76 17.46 17.65
CA ALA A 127 22.44 18.74 18.29
C ALA A 127 21.45 19.56 17.46
N VAL A 128 20.21 19.08 17.38
CA VAL A 128 19.12 19.90 16.83
C VAL A 128 19.04 21.21 17.64
N PRO A 129 19.03 22.40 16.99
CA PRO A 129 19.00 23.66 17.71
C PRO A 129 17.81 23.73 18.69
N ALA A 130 18.09 23.97 19.99
CA ALA A 130 17.04 23.93 21.03
C ALA A 130 15.92 24.97 20.84
N SER A 131 16.17 26.01 20.06
CA SER A 131 15.20 27.07 19.73
C SER A 131 14.64 26.94 18.31
N LEU A 132 14.76 25.76 17.68
CA LEU A 132 14.24 25.54 16.33
C LEU A 132 12.71 25.65 16.35
N PRO A 133 12.12 26.60 15.59
CA PRO A 133 10.67 26.69 15.46
C PRO A 133 10.10 25.49 14.74
N ALA A 134 8.76 25.36 14.73
CA ALA A 134 8.10 24.32 13.95
C ALA A 134 8.49 24.40 12.46
N CYS A 135 8.97 23.28 11.94
CA CYS A 135 9.50 23.15 10.59
C CYS A 135 8.46 22.55 9.64
N VAL A 136 8.62 22.84 8.35
CA VAL A 136 7.77 22.34 7.26
C VAL A 136 8.54 21.46 6.28
N ALA A 137 9.87 21.49 6.31
CA ALA A 137 10.72 20.60 5.53
C ALA A 137 12.07 20.37 6.22
N ILE A 138 12.69 19.25 5.90
CA ILE A 138 14.03 18.84 6.37
C ILE A 138 14.86 18.32 5.20
N ALA A 139 16.18 18.48 5.28
CA ALA A 139 17.11 17.85 4.35
C ALA A 139 18.39 17.43 5.07
N ALA A 140 18.93 16.28 4.73
CA ALA A 140 20.13 15.70 5.34
C ALA A 140 21.21 15.48 4.29
N GLY A 141 22.38 16.08 4.49
CA GLY A 141 23.55 15.94 3.64
C GLY A 141 24.55 14.91 4.13
N GLY A 142 25.78 14.94 3.62
CA GLY A 142 26.82 14.02 4.04
C GLY A 142 27.08 14.08 5.56
N GLY A 143 27.27 15.28 6.09
CA GLY A 143 27.51 15.50 7.50
C GLY A 143 26.86 16.77 8.05
N HIS A 144 25.80 17.27 7.42
CA HIS A 144 25.05 18.44 7.86
C HIS A 144 23.55 18.28 7.66
N SER A 145 22.80 19.11 8.30
CA SER A 145 21.34 19.09 8.29
C SER A 145 20.78 20.46 7.97
N LEU A 146 19.66 20.51 7.28
CA LEU A 146 18.88 21.70 7.03
C LEU A 146 17.45 21.51 7.53
N ALA A 147 16.86 22.55 8.07
CA ALA A 147 15.43 22.63 8.37
C ALA A 147 14.84 23.95 7.88
N LEU A 148 13.66 23.88 7.30
CA LEU A 148 12.89 25.02 6.81
C LEU A 148 11.71 25.26 7.73
N THR A 149 11.62 26.45 8.28
CA THR A 149 10.49 26.86 9.13
C THR A 149 9.30 27.41 8.30
N GLN A 150 8.15 27.49 8.92
CA GLN A 150 6.92 27.93 8.27
C GLN A 150 6.99 29.37 7.72
N ASP A 151 7.78 30.24 8.33
CA ASP A 151 8.02 31.62 7.88
C ASP A 151 9.03 31.74 6.74
N GLY A 152 9.63 30.62 6.32
CA GLY A 152 10.61 30.55 5.24
C GLY A 152 12.05 30.80 5.67
N ALA A 153 12.35 30.72 6.96
CA ALA A 153 13.73 30.76 7.45
C ALA A 153 14.39 29.38 7.35
N VAL A 154 15.68 29.36 7.03
CA VAL A 154 16.49 28.13 6.95
C VAL A 154 17.44 28.07 8.14
N HIS A 155 17.41 26.94 8.83
CA HIS A 155 18.33 26.60 9.91
C HIS A 155 19.24 25.47 9.44
N ALA A 156 20.54 25.59 9.71
CA ALA A 156 21.54 24.60 9.33
C ALA A 156 22.46 24.27 10.50
N TRP A 157 22.82 23.00 10.67
CA TRP A 157 23.75 22.54 11.71
C TRP A 157 24.54 21.32 11.22
N GLY A 158 25.57 20.98 11.98
CA GLY A 158 26.48 19.89 11.64
C GLY A 158 27.81 20.38 11.05
N ARG A 159 28.41 19.54 10.21
CA ARG A 159 29.67 19.82 9.54
C ARG A 159 29.56 21.10 8.69
N ASN A 160 30.55 22.00 8.86
CA ASN A 160 30.58 23.30 8.14
C ASN A 160 31.97 23.63 7.56
N ALA A 161 32.77 22.63 7.21
CA ALA A 161 34.14 22.84 6.73
C ALA A 161 34.22 23.62 5.42
N PHE A 162 33.18 23.55 4.61
CA PHE A 162 33.10 24.24 3.30
C PHE A 162 32.06 25.39 3.31
N GLY A 163 31.43 25.69 4.42
CA GLY A 163 30.36 26.69 4.51
C GLY A 163 28.96 26.15 4.19
N GLN A 164 28.76 24.84 4.18
CA GLN A 164 27.49 24.20 3.88
C GLN A 164 26.38 24.48 4.92
N CYS A 165 26.76 24.96 6.13
CA CYS A 165 25.79 25.46 7.11
C CYS A 165 25.79 27.01 7.20
N SER A 166 26.55 27.69 6.35
CA SER A 166 26.65 29.17 6.37
C SER A 166 25.53 29.77 5.51
N VAL A 167 24.30 29.72 6.02
CA VAL A 167 23.10 30.23 5.33
C VAL A 167 23.26 31.71 5.01
N PRO A 168 23.14 32.16 3.74
CA PRO A 168 23.25 33.57 3.39
C PRO A 168 22.15 34.44 4.04
N ASN A 169 22.53 35.56 4.60
CA ASN A 169 21.63 36.46 5.36
C ASN A 169 20.61 37.21 4.50
N ASN A 170 20.76 37.18 3.16
CA ASN A 170 19.91 37.93 2.23
C ASN A 170 18.81 37.05 1.60
N LEU A 171 18.66 35.81 2.06
CA LEU A 171 17.61 34.91 1.59
C LEU A 171 16.25 35.32 2.17
N LEU A 172 15.25 35.38 1.31
CA LEU A 172 13.90 35.77 1.70
C LEU A 172 12.91 34.68 1.31
N ARG A 173 12.09 34.22 2.27
CA ARG A 173 10.96 33.33 2.06
C ARG A 173 11.32 32.10 1.22
N ILE A 174 12.19 31.27 1.78
CA ILE A 174 12.57 30.01 1.17
C ILE A 174 11.36 29.05 1.16
N THR A 175 11.22 28.30 0.06
CA THR A 175 10.11 27.36 -0.18
C THR A 175 10.58 25.91 -0.26
N ALA A 176 11.86 25.66 -0.58
CA ALA A 176 12.42 24.31 -0.58
C ALA A 176 13.91 24.33 -0.21
N ILE A 177 14.39 23.23 0.34
CA ILE A 177 15.77 23.00 0.75
C ILE A 177 16.23 21.64 0.22
N ALA A 178 17.53 21.53 -0.15
CA ALA A 178 18.18 20.28 -0.48
C ALA A 178 19.62 20.28 0.01
N ALA A 179 20.13 19.15 0.47
CA ALA A 179 21.46 18.99 1.01
C ALA A 179 22.23 17.90 0.25
N GLY A 180 23.37 18.27 -0.33
CA GLY A 180 24.31 17.34 -0.93
C GLY A 180 25.35 16.83 0.09
N GLU A 181 26.50 16.31 -0.39
CA GLU A 181 27.54 15.84 0.54
C GLU A 181 28.11 16.99 1.35
N ASP A 182 28.57 18.05 0.70
CA ASP A 182 29.19 19.22 1.31
C ASP A 182 28.65 20.56 0.77
N HIS A 183 27.48 20.57 0.13
CA HIS A 183 26.82 21.79 -0.35
C HIS A 183 25.33 21.76 -0.02
N SER A 184 24.73 22.93 -0.04
CA SER A 184 23.33 23.15 0.25
C SER A 184 22.68 23.97 -0.85
N LEU A 185 21.44 23.65 -1.20
CA LEU A 185 20.61 24.41 -2.10
C LEU A 185 19.34 24.87 -1.39
N VAL A 186 18.90 26.07 -1.71
CA VAL A 186 17.61 26.59 -1.27
C VAL A 186 16.90 27.23 -2.45
N LEU A 187 15.59 27.10 -2.47
CA LEU A 187 14.71 27.67 -3.48
C LEU A 187 13.88 28.79 -2.83
N ASP A 188 13.94 29.98 -3.38
CA ASP A 188 13.12 31.07 -2.88
C ASP A 188 11.69 31.09 -3.51
N HIS A 189 10.83 31.92 -2.96
CA HIS A 189 9.43 32.07 -3.41
C HIS A 189 9.27 32.63 -4.84
N GLN A 190 10.36 33.17 -5.43
CA GLN A 190 10.39 33.64 -6.83
C GLN A 190 10.82 32.53 -7.79
N GLY A 191 11.12 31.34 -7.27
CA GLY A 191 11.61 30.21 -8.07
C GLY A 191 13.10 30.32 -8.44
N VAL A 192 13.90 31.09 -7.66
CA VAL A 192 15.33 31.23 -7.87
C VAL A 192 16.09 30.31 -6.91
N VAL A 193 17.06 29.55 -7.46
CA VAL A 193 17.94 28.68 -6.66
C VAL A 193 19.13 29.47 -6.15
N HIS A 194 19.45 29.27 -4.88
CA HIS A 194 20.67 29.77 -4.24
C HIS A 194 21.43 28.61 -3.64
N GLY A 195 22.73 28.51 -3.94
CA GLY A 195 23.60 27.48 -3.40
C GLY A 195 24.67 28.05 -2.48
N PHE A 196 25.11 27.25 -1.51
CA PHE A 196 26.23 27.56 -0.62
C PHE A 196 26.95 26.28 -0.15
N GLY A 197 28.16 26.43 0.34
CA GLY A 197 29.02 25.30 0.68
C GLY A 197 30.07 25.02 -0.39
N ASN A 198 30.43 23.75 -0.56
CA ASN A 198 31.45 23.34 -1.52
C ASN A 198 31.02 23.63 -2.96
N ASP A 199 31.93 24.23 -3.74
CA ASP A 199 31.72 24.59 -5.15
C ASP A 199 32.84 24.12 -6.06
N THR A 200 33.58 23.08 -5.67
CA THR A 200 34.74 22.57 -6.42
C THR A 200 34.41 22.20 -7.87
N TYR A 201 33.19 21.75 -8.11
CA TYR A 201 32.68 21.36 -9.44
C TYR A 201 31.61 22.34 -9.96
N GLY A 202 31.40 23.47 -9.32
CA GLY A 202 30.35 24.43 -9.66
C GLY A 202 28.96 24.01 -9.19
N GLN A 203 28.85 23.05 -8.26
CA GLN A 203 27.59 22.46 -7.81
C GLN A 203 26.71 23.43 -7.03
N SER A 204 27.27 24.49 -6.43
CA SER A 204 26.54 25.50 -5.69
C SER A 204 26.43 26.86 -6.38
N SER A 205 27.10 27.07 -7.53
CA SER A 205 27.24 28.39 -8.14
C SER A 205 26.18 28.77 -9.17
N LEU A 206 25.34 27.82 -9.62
CA LEU A 206 24.28 28.15 -10.58
C LEU A 206 23.11 28.86 -9.89
N SER A 207 22.80 30.06 -10.38
CA SER A 207 21.54 30.75 -10.04
C SER A 207 20.61 30.68 -11.26
N ILE A 208 19.50 29.97 -11.10
CA ILE A 208 18.50 29.76 -12.17
C ILE A 208 17.12 30.07 -11.62
N GLY A 209 16.27 30.70 -12.41
CA GLY A 209 14.89 31.05 -12.08
C GLY A 209 13.87 30.14 -12.77
N GLY A 210 12.60 30.24 -12.35
CA GLY A 210 11.51 29.42 -12.88
C GLY A 210 11.50 27.99 -12.35
N VAL A 211 12.19 27.75 -11.23
CA VAL A 211 12.35 26.44 -10.61
C VAL A 211 11.17 26.15 -9.67
N THR A 212 10.71 24.91 -9.67
CA THR A 212 9.66 24.38 -8.79
C THR A 212 10.17 23.37 -7.77
N ALA A 213 11.27 22.66 -8.07
CA ALA A 213 11.89 21.71 -7.15
C ALA A 213 13.40 21.65 -7.36
N ILE A 214 14.13 21.31 -6.29
CA ILE A 214 15.58 21.16 -6.26
C ILE A 214 15.96 19.81 -5.66
N ALA A 215 17.06 19.22 -6.14
CA ALA A 215 17.69 18.05 -5.53
C ALA A 215 19.23 18.21 -5.56
N ALA A 216 19.91 17.75 -4.52
CA ALA A 216 21.35 17.79 -4.40
C ALA A 216 21.91 16.38 -4.24
N GLY A 217 22.78 15.97 -5.17
CA GLY A 217 23.56 14.75 -5.05
C GLY A 217 24.85 14.99 -4.28
N SER A 218 25.81 14.04 -4.30
CA SER A 218 27.07 14.29 -3.56
C SER A 218 27.82 15.50 -4.11
N TRP A 219 27.94 15.63 -5.45
CA TRP A 219 28.76 16.64 -6.09
C TRP A 219 28.10 17.30 -7.30
N HIS A 220 26.81 17.08 -7.51
CA HIS A 220 26.01 17.68 -8.57
C HIS A 220 24.66 18.08 -8.04
N SER A 221 23.93 18.88 -8.79
CA SER A 221 22.65 19.45 -8.41
C SER A 221 21.66 19.36 -9.56
N LEU A 222 20.38 19.25 -9.22
CA LEU A 222 19.26 19.22 -10.16
C LEU A 222 18.24 20.29 -9.81
N ALA A 223 17.62 20.87 -10.83
CA ALA A 223 16.45 21.73 -10.71
C ALA A 223 15.37 21.27 -11.69
N LEU A 224 14.12 21.29 -11.23
CA LEU A 224 12.94 21.06 -12.05
C LEU A 224 12.26 22.41 -12.33
N LEU A 225 12.07 22.73 -13.60
CA LEU A 225 11.40 23.94 -14.03
C LEU A 225 9.88 23.79 -14.08
N HIS A 226 9.17 24.90 -14.15
CA HIS A 226 7.69 24.93 -14.24
C HIS A 226 7.10 24.16 -15.43
N ASP A 227 7.83 24.05 -16.53
CA ASP A 227 7.41 23.33 -17.72
C ASP A 227 7.74 21.82 -17.67
N GLY A 228 8.30 21.36 -16.56
CA GLY A 228 8.75 19.98 -16.37
C GLY A 228 10.16 19.70 -16.91
N THR A 229 10.87 20.70 -17.41
CA THR A 229 12.28 20.55 -17.86
C THR A 229 13.19 20.37 -16.65
N VAL A 230 14.15 19.44 -16.77
CA VAL A 230 15.18 19.22 -15.75
C VAL A 230 16.47 19.91 -16.18
N VAL A 231 17.10 20.65 -15.27
CA VAL A 231 18.43 21.24 -15.42
C VAL A 231 19.36 20.57 -14.41
N ALA A 232 20.56 20.20 -14.86
CA ALA A 232 21.57 19.57 -14.02
C ALA A 232 22.93 20.31 -14.14
N TRP A 233 23.67 20.44 -13.04
CA TRP A 233 24.97 21.08 -13.02
C TRP A 233 25.89 20.49 -11.94
N GLY A 234 27.16 20.89 -11.94
CA GLY A 234 28.17 20.35 -11.03
C GLY A 234 29.01 19.26 -11.66
N ARG A 235 29.46 18.28 -10.89
CA ARG A 235 30.28 17.15 -11.35
C ARG A 235 29.55 16.35 -12.42
N ASN A 236 30.28 15.98 -13.51
CA ASN A 236 29.70 15.30 -14.65
C ASN A 236 30.63 14.22 -15.27
N GLU A 237 31.52 13.65 -14.48
CA GLU A 237 32.46 12.62 -14.97
C GLU A 237 31.79 11.32 -15.39
N ASP A 238 30.66 10.99 -14.73
CA ASP A 238 29.85 9.80 -15.02
C ASP A 238 28.62 10.13 -15.90
N GLY A 239 28.49 11.39 -16.34
CA GLY A 239 27.33 11.85 -17.12
C GLY A 239 26.11 12.23 -16.25
N GLN A 240 26.25 12.34 -14.93
CA GLN A 240 25.17 12.63 -13.99
C GLN A 240 24.52 14.02 -14.19
N ALA A 241 25.27 14.99 -14.72
CA ALA A 241 24.75 16.30 -15.09
C ALA A 241 24.39 16.43 -16.58
N THR A 242 24.47 15.34 -17.35
CA THR A 242 24.08 15.30 -18.77
C THR A 242 22.64 14.82 -18.89
N VAL A 243 21.68 15.72 -18.85
CA VAL A 243 20.24 15.40 -18.94
C VAL A 243 19.94 14.77 -20.31
N PRO A 244 19.27 13.60 -20.39
CA PRO A 244 18.88 12.98 -21.66
C PRO A 244 17.97 13.89 -22.50
N GLY A 245 18.26 14.03 -23.79
CA GLY A 245 17.50 14.92 -24.68
C GLY A 245 16.05 14.47 -24.93
N ASP A 246 15.73 13.22 -24.65
CA ASP A 246 14.42 12.59 -24.78
C ASP A 246 13.71 12.41 -23.44
N LEU A 247 14.17 13.09 -22.36
CA LEU A 247 13.62 12.93 -21.01
C LEU A 247 12.13 13.27 -20.96
N GLY A 248 11.67 14.27 -21.70
CA GLY A 248 10.28 14.75 -21.61
C GLY A 248 9.98 15.47 -20.31
N PRO A 249 8.73 15.92 -20.11
CA PRO A 249 8.34 16.67 -18.92
C PRO A 249 8.33 15.77 -17.67
N CYS A 250 8.93 16.28 -16.59
CA CYS A 250 9.07 15.62 -15.31
C CYS A 250 8.25 16.30 -14.21
N VAL A 251 7.92 15.54 -13.15
CA VAL A 251 7.17 16.02 -11.98
C VAL A 251 7.96 15.89 -10.68
N ALA A 252 9.02 15.08 -10.66
CA ALA A 252 9.93 14.97 -9.52
C ALA A 252 11.36 14.63 -9.98
N ILE A 253 12.34 14.98 -9.14
CA ILE A 253 13.76 14.75 -9.37
C ILE A 253 14.42 14.24 -8.08
N ALA A 254 15.43 13.37 -8.22
CA ALA A 254 16.28 12.92 -7.13
C ALA A 254 17.72 12.78 -7.61
N ALA A 255 18.69 13.07 -6.76
CA ALA A 255 20.11 13.05 -7.10
C ALA A 255 20.87 12.15 -6.11
N GLY A 256 21.57 11.15 -6.65
CA GLY A 256 22.42 10.25 -5.88
C GLY A 256 23.89 10.72 -5.81
N GLU A 257 24.81 9.81 -5.50
CA GLU A 257 26.24 10.17 -5.48
C GLU A 257 26.75 10.52 -6.88
N ARG A 258 26.43 9.67 -7.87
CA ARG A 258 26.93 9.74 -9.24
C ARG A 258 25.88 9.53 -10.30
N HIS A 259 24.60 9.53 -9.95
CA HIS A 259 23.50 9.35 -10.89
C HIS A 259 22.35 10.27 -10.54
N SER A 260 21.49 10.49 -11.49
CA SER A 260 20.31 11.33 -11.40
C SER A 260 19.08 10.54 -11.78
N VAL A 261 17.95 10.86 -11.16
CA VAL A 261 16.66 10.19 -11.37
C VAL A 261 15.58 11.24 -11.56
N ALA A 262 14.67 10.99 -12.49
CA ALA A 262 13.50 11.84 -12.69
C ALA A 262 12.24 10.99 -12.87
N LEU A 263 11.16 11.44 -12.24
CA LEU A 263 9.82 10.91 -12.47
C LEU A 263 9.15 11.76 -13.55
N ARG A 264 8.79 11.12 -14.66
CA ARG A 264 8.10 11.80 -15.76
C ARG A 264 6.62 12.00 -15.45
N ALA A 265 6.03 12.98 -16.09
CA ALA A 265 4.60 13.29 -15.95
C ALA A 265 3.66 12.14 -16.37
N ASN A 266 4.14 11.19 -17.15
CA ASN A 266 3.40 9.99 -17.56
C ASN A 266 3.52 8.82 -16.57
N GLY A 267 4.14 9.04 -15.40
CA GLY A 267 4.30 8.01 -14.36
C GLY A 267 5.48 7.07 -14.58
N THR A 268 6.31 7.26 -15.62
CA THR A 268 7.54 6.47 -15.82
C THR A 268 8.74 7.14 -15.16
N VAL A 269 9.79 6.37 -14.89
CA VAL A 269 11.03 6.87 -14.29
C VAL A 269 12.17 6.82 -15.32
N ALA A 270 13.02 7.84 -15.30
CA ALA A 270 14.29 7.85 -15.99
C ALA A 270 15.44 7.96 -14.99
N ALA A 271 16.54 7.27 -15.25
CA ALA A 271 17.77 7.40 -14.50
C ALA A 271 18.97 7.47 -15.45
N TRP A 272 19.94 8.32 -15.12
CA TRP A 272 21.14 8.52 -15.94
C TRP A 272 22.37 8.84 -15.08
N GLY A 273 23.55 8.80 -15.70
CA GLY A 273 24.82 8.98 -15.00
C GLY A 273 25.50 7.66 -14.68
N GLY A 274 26.20 7.59 -13.55
CA GLY A 274 26.94 6.41 -13.11
C GLY A 274 26.05 5.16 -13.00
N ASN A 275 26.56 4.03 -13.54
CA ASN A 275 25.80 2.76 -13.58
C ASN A 275 26.68 1.54 -13.21
N HIS A 276 27.68 1.73 -12.37
CA HIS A 276 28.63 0.67 -12.03
C HIS A 276 28.01 -0.52 -11.30
N LEU A 277 26.91 -0.30 -10.59
CA LEU A 277 26.18 -1.34 -9.86
C LEU A 277 24.74 -1.55 -10.37
N GLY A 278 24.40 -0.99 -11.55
CA GLY A 278 23.09 -1.15 -12.15
C GLY A 278 22.03 -0.17 -11.60
N GLN A 279 22.45 0.93 -10.95
CA GLN A 279 21.55 1.90 -10.34
C GLN A 279 20.69 2.67 -11.34
N THR A 280 21.09 2.71 -12.62
CA THR A 280 20.29 3.29 -13.71
C THR A 280 19.60 2.24 -14.58
N ASN A 281 19.76 0.94 -14.30
CA ASN A 281 19.09 -0.15 -15.00
C ASN A 281 17.66 -0.34 -14.46
N LEU A 282 16.75 0.50 -14.90
CA LEU A 282 15.35 0.42 -14.46
C LEU A 282 14.61 -0.73 -15.16
N PRO A 283 13.60 -1.36 -14.51
CA PRO A 283 12.75 -2.36 -15.16
C PRO A 283 12.03 -1.77 -16.36
N ALA A 284 11.90 -2.56 -17.42
CA ALA A 284 11.02 -2.21 -18.53
C ALA A 284 9.56 -2.33 -18.09
N GLY A 285 8.72 -1.40 -18.56
CA GLY A 285 7.29 -1.42 -18.26
C GLY A 285 6.88 -0.79 -16.92
N LEU A 286 7.83 -0.24 -16.16
CA LEU A 286 7.54 0.42 -14.90
C LEU A 286 6.68 1.68 -15.12
N LEU A 287 5.44 1.65 -14.66
CA LEU A 287 4.45 2.72 -14.75
C LEU A 287 3.86 3.05 -13.37
N SER A 288 3.00 4.07 -13.33
CA SER A 288 2.31 4.48 -12.10
C SER A 288 3.23 4.76 -10.91
N CYS A 289 4.47 5.18 -11.18
CA CYS A 289 5.42 5.55 -10.15
C CYS A 289 4.98 6.86 -9.48
N THR A 290 5.10 6.90 -8.14
CA THR A 290 4.65 8.04 -7.33
C THR A 290 5.77 8.76 -6.61
N HIS A 291 6.83 8.04 -6.21
CA HIS A 291 7.99 8.61 -5.51
C HIS A 291 9.28 8.00 -6.03
N ILE A 292 10.33 8.78 -5.97
CA ILE A 292 11.70 8.39 -6.33
C ILE A 292 12.66 8.89 -5.27
N ALA A 293 13.70 8.11 -4.99
CA ALA A 293 14.87 8.55 -4.20
C ALA A 293 16.14 7.96 -4.79
N ALA A 294 17.26 8.65 -4.58
CA ALA A 294 18.54 8.23 -5.10
C ALA A 294 19.61 8.35 -4.01
N GLY A 295 20.29 7.23 -3.73
CA GLY A 295 21.42 7.18 -2.79
C GLY A 295 22.77 7.10 -3.47
N ALA A 296 23.78 6.55 -2.80
CA ALA A 296 25.11 6.45 -3.40
C ALA A 296 25.12 5.65 -4.70
N VAL A 297 24.56 4.45 -4.65
CA VAL A 297 24.60 3.46 -5.73
C VAL A 297 23.28 2.75 -5.93
N THR A 298 22.18 3.34 -5.46
CA THR A 298 20.86 2.72 -5.50
C THR A 298 19.80 3.76 -5.87
N THR A 299 18.88 3.36 -6.72
CA THR A 299 17.63 4.08 -7.02
C THR A 299 16.49 3.37 -6.33
N LEU A 300 15.68 4.10 -5.56
CA LEU A 300 14.43 3.64 -4.98
C LEU A 300 13.25 4.27 -5.73
N ILE A 301 12.22 3.47 -5.96
CA ILE A 301 11.02 3.87 -6.68
C ILE A 301 9.82 3.31 -5.93
N VAL A 302 8.81 4.13 -5.72
CA VAL A 302 7.50 3.68 -5.23
C VAL A 302 6.55 3.64 -6.42
N THR A 303 5.96 2.48 -6.65
CA THR A 303 4.99 2.27 -7.74
C THR A 303 3.67 1.77 -7.18
N ARG A 304 2.58 2.07 -7.89
CA ARG A 304 1.23 1.57 -7.66
C ARG A 304 0.83 0.49 -8.67
N ASP A 305 1.77 -0.01 -9.45
CA ASP A 305 1.64 -1.11 -10.40
C ASP A 305 2.47 -2.27 -9.86
N CYS A 306 1.83 -3.20 -9.16
CA CYS A 306 2.52 -4.27 -8.44
C CYS A 306 2.79 -5.51 -9.28
N ASP A 307 2.04 -5.71 -10.36
CA ASP A 307 2.19 -6.86 -11.27
C ASP A 307 2.95 -6.48 -12.56
N ALA A 308 3.30 -5.19 -12.71
CA ALA A 308 4.02 -4.61 -13.85
C ALA A 308 3.26 -4.78 -15.20
N ASP A 309 1.93 -4.78 -15.15
CA ASP A 309 1.09 -4.87 -16.34
C ASP A 309 0.79 -3.49 -16.97
N GLY A 310 1.25 -2.42 -16.33
CA GLY A 310 1.09 -1.05 -16.79
C GLY A 310 -0.20 -0.37 -16.35
N VAL A 311 -0.93 -0.94 -15.42
CA VAL A 311 -2.15 -0.38 -14.85
C VAL A 311 -1.89 -0.02 -13.38
N ASP A 312 -2.47 1.07 -12.92
CA ASP A 312 -2.43 1.45 -11.50
C ASP A 312 -3.38 0.56 -10.68
N ASP A 313 -2.83 -0.34 -9.89
CA ASP A 313 -3.56 -1.31 -9.08
C ASP A 313 -4.33 -0.70 -7.92
N TYR A 314 -3.94 0.51 -7.49
CA TYR A 314 -4.56 1.23 -6.39
C TYR A 314 -5.72 2.14 -6.84
N THR A 315 -6.17 2.05 -8.09
CA THR A 315 -7.31 2.82 -8.58
C THR A 315 -8.59 2.01 -8.62
N ALA A 316 -9.67 2.57 -8.11
CA ALA A 316 -11.01 1.96 -8.14
C ALA A 316 -11.54 1.71 -9.57
N SER A 317 -11.04 2.43 -10.57
CA SER A 317 -11.44 2.31 -11.97
C SER A 317 -10.99 1.00 -12.63
N ALA A 318 -9.96 0.36 -12.12
CA ALA A 318 -9.47 -0.92 -12.62
C ALA A 318 -10.24 -2.13 -12.02
N GLY A 319 -11.14 -1.91 -11.07
CA GLY A 319 -11.82 -2.99 -10.34
C GLY A 319 -10.87 -3.82 -9.46
N ARG A 320 -9.63 -3.37 -9.29
CA ARG A 320 -8.53 -4.06 -8.62
C ARG A 320 -8.28 -3.59 -7.18
N MET A 321 -8.92 -2.50 -6.75
CA MET A 321 -8.77 -1.94 -5.41
C MET A 321 -9.58 -2.72 -4.36
N LEU A 322 -9.49 -4.05 -4.39
CA LEU A 322 -9.97 -4.89 -3.30
C LEU A 322 -8.83 -5.03 -2.31
N ASP A 323 -9.03 -4.55 -1.10
CA ASP A 323 -8.16 -4.71 0.06
C ASP A 323 -9.01 -5.22 1.21
N CYS A 324 -9.28 -6.49 1.19
CA CYS A 324 -10.20 -7.13 2.13
C CYS A 324 -9.55 -7.44 3.48
N ASN A 325 -8.23 -7.62 3.50
CA ASN A 325 -7.46 -7.90 4.71
C ASN A 325 -6.93 -6.63 5.39
N LEU A 326 -7.27 -5.45 4.84
CA LEU A 326 -6.91 -4.11 5.36
C LEU A 326 -5.40 -3.89 5.53
N THR A 327 -4.60 -4.48 4.67
CA THR A 327 -3.15 -4.26 4.63
C THR A 327 -2.78 -2.92 3.99
N SER A 328 -3.73 -2.29 3.31
CA SER A 328 -3.58 -1.08 2.47
C SER A 328 -2.90 -1.36 1.13
N THR A 329 -2.73 -2.63 0.81
CA THR A 329 -2.26 -3.11 -0.49
C THR A 329 -3.45 -3.78 -1.19
N PRO A 330 -3.63 -3.65 -2.50
CA PRO A 330 -4.62 -4.44 -3.22
C PRO A 330 -4.39 -5.94 -3.03
N ASP A 331 -5.45 -6.70 -2.87
CA ASP A 331 -5.42 -8.14 -2.56
C ASP A 331 -4.51 -8.95 -3.48
N HIS A 332 -4.56 -8.70 -4.80
CA HIS A 332 -3.71 -9.41 -5.76
C HIS A 332 -2.22 -9.04 -5.62
N CYS A 333 -1.90 -7.84 -5.15
CA CYS A 333 -0.54 -7.42 -4.85
C CYS A 333 0.00 -8.14 -3.60
N ASP A 334 -0.83 -8.32 -2.56
CA ASP A 334 -0.47 -9.07 -1.37
C ASP A 334 -0.10 -10.52 -1.71
N VAL A 335 -0.86 -11.15 -2.61
CA VAL A 335 -0.58 -12.52 -3.09
C VAL A 335 0.70 -12.56 -3.91
N LEU A 336 0.86 -11.69 -4.91
CA LEU A 336 2.04 -11.66 -5.79
C LEU A 336 3.35 -11.47 -5.02
N HIS A 337 3.31 -10.75 -3.90
CA HIS A 337 4.49 -10.48 -3.08
C HIS A 337 4.63 -11.40 -1.87
N GLY A 338 3.78 -12.41 -1.75
CA GLY A 338 3.81 -13.40 -0.68
C GLY A 338 3.47 -12.84 0.70
N MET A 339 2.79 -11.68 0.76
CA MET A 339 2.27 -11.10 2.00
C MET A 339 0.99 -11.79 2.45
N ALA A 340 0.29 -12.43 1.54
CA ALA A 340 -0.91 -13.23 1.79
C ALA A 340 -0.81 -14.61 1.13
N GLN A 341 -1.48 -15.61 1.70
CA GLN A 341 -1.59 -16.93 1.09
C GLN A 341 -2.69 -16.96 0.06
N ASP A 342 -2.43 -17.68 -1.04
CA ASP A 342 -3.38 -17.95 -2.11
C ASP A 342 -3.20 -19.42 -2.55
N LEU A 343 -3.91 -20.32 -1.89
CA LEU A 343 -3.80 -21.76 -2.13
C LEU A 343 -4.51 -22.22 -3.41
N ASN A 344 -5.47 -21.45 -3.89
CA ASN A 344 -6.24 -21.75 -5.09
C ASN A 344 -5.71 -21.05 -6.35
N HIS A 345 -4.73 -20.15 -6.21
CA HIS A 345 -4.05 -19.39 -7.28
C HIS A 345 -4.99 -18.51 -8.12
N ASP A 346 -5.96 -17.86 -7.48
CA ASP A 346 -6.88 -16.93 -8.15
C ASP A 346 -6.49 -15.45 -7.98
N LEU A 347 -5.32 -15.18 -7.37
CA LEU A 347 -4.77 -13.87 -7.06
C LEU A 347 -5.59 -13.08 -6.02
N ARG A 348 -6.29 -13.78 -5.16
CA ARG A 348 -6.96 -13.22 -3.98
C ARG A 348 -6.40 -13.89 -2.73
N PRO A 349 -6.12 -13.14 -1.65
CA PRO A 349 -5.72 -13.76 -0.41
C PRO A 349 -6.77 -14.75 0.10
N ASP A 350 -6.35 -15.91 0.58
CA ASP A 350 -7.27 -16.91 1.15
C ASP A 350 -8.13 -16.33 2.29
N GLU A 351 -7.56 -15.39 3.06
CA GLU A 351 -8.30 -14.67 4.12
C GLU A 351 -9.36 -13.71 3.56
N CYS A 352 -9.26 -13.35 2.29
CA CYS A 352 -10.15 -12.43 1.58
C CYS A 352 -11.20 -13.13 0.76
N GLU A 353 -11.16 -14.43 0.65
CA GLU A 353 -12.22 -15.22 0.07
C GLU A 353 -13.45 -15.20 0.99
N LEU A 354 -13.98 -13.98 1.21
CA LEU A 354 -15.17 -13.70 2.04
C LEU A 354 -16.46 -14.26 1.47
N THR A 355 -16.49 -14.58 0.21
CA THR A 355 -17.43 -15.56 -0.32
C THR A 355 -16.84 -16.92 -0.01
N GLY A 356 -17.11 -17.43 1.18
CA GLY A 356 -16.61 -18.70 1.65
C GLY A 356 -16.52 -19.71 0.52
N ARG A 357 -15.39 -20.41 0.44
CA ARG A 357 -15.18 -21.46 -0.58
C ARG A 357 -16.44 -22.27 -0.77
N VAL A 358 -17.03 -22.17 -1.96
CA VAL A 358 -18.24 -22.91 -2.27
C VAL A 358 -17.92 -24.40 -2.29
N LEU A 359 -18.60 -25.13 -1.45
CA LEU A 359 -18.48 -26.57 -1.33
C LEU A 359 -19.80 -27.21 -1.74
N CYS A 360 -19.71 -28.44 -2.22
CA CYS A 360 -20.90 -29.26 -2.34
C CYS A 360 -21.94 -28.70 -3.33
N THR A 361 -21.49 -28.39 -4.50
CA THR A 361 -22.37 -27.98 -5.58
C THR A 361 -23.14 -29.19 -6.12
N GLY A 362 -24.41 -28.99 -6.45
CA GLY A 362 -25.23 -30.04 -7.02
C GLY A 362 -24.82 -30.36 -8.45
N ASP A 363 -24.65 -31.62 -8.75
CA ASP A 363 -24.47 -32.12 -10.12
C ASP A 363 -25.41 -33.28 -10.43
N ALA A 364 -25.51 -33.66 -11.70
CA ALA A 364 -26.41 -34.69 -12.17
C ALA A 364 -26.14 -36.09 -11.58
N GLN A 365 -24.94 -36.33 -11.06
CA GLN A 365 -24.53 -37.64 -10.54
C GLN A 365 -24.76 -37.75 -9.02
N ARG A 366 -24.65 -36.67 -8.31
CA ARG A 366 -24.72 -36.64 -6.84
C ARG A 366 -26.07 -36.23 -6.27
N CYS A 367 -26.80 -35.36 -6.98
CA CYS A 367 -28.11 -34.92 -6.55
C CYS A 367 -29.15 -36.04 -6.67
N PRO A 368 -29.93 -36.34 -5.62
CA PRO A 368 -30.90 -37.43 -5.62
C PRO A 368 -31.95 -37.36 -6.75
N CYS A 369 -32.23 -36.14 -7.22
CA CYS A 369 -33.26 -35.85 -8.24
C CYS A 369 -32.66 -35.48 -9.60
N GLY A 370 -31.41 -35.79 -9.84
CA GLY A 370 -30.66 -35.32 -10.99
C GLY A 370 -30.04 -33.94 -10.79
N GLY A 371 -29.01 -33.66 -11.55
CA GLY A 371 -28.33 -32.36 -11.51
C GLY A 371 -28.87 -31.38 -12.53
N PRO A 372 -28.41 -30.13 -12.53
CA PRO A 372 -28.71 -29.19 -13.60
C PRO A 372 -28.22 -29.74 -14.93
N ALA A 373 -29.01 -29.50 -15.97
CA ALA A 373 -28.68 -29.95 -17.34
C ALA A 373 -27.46 -29.22 -17.95
N ASP A 374 -26.93 -28.21 -17.25
CA ASP A 374 -25.84 -27.36 -17.70
C ASP A 374 -24.72 -27.38 -16.66
N GLU A 375 -23.49 -27.76 -17.08
CA GLU A 375 -22.28 -27.79 -16.24
C GLU A 375 -21.82 -26.39 -15.75
N SER A 376 -22.48 -25.32 -16.19
CA SER A 376 -22.14 -23.94 -15.84
C SER A 376 -22.58 -23.50 -14.44
N SER A 377 -23.33 -24.33 -13.68
CA SER A 377 -23.88 -23.96 -12.37
C SER A 377 -23.08 -24.49 -11.18
N SER A 378 -21.76 -24.28 -11.19
CA SER A 378 -20.83 -24.77 -10.15
C SER A 378 -21.00 -24.14 -8.74
N THR A 379 -22.00 -23.30 -8.53
CA THR A 379 -22.16 -22.53 -7.29
C THR A 379 -23.47 -22.78 -6.52
N HIS A 380 -24.32 -23.68 -6.97
CA HIS A 380 -25.64 -23.92 -6.40
C HIS A 380 -25.76 -25.33 -5.77
N GLY A 381 -26.74 -25.51 -4.90
CA GLY A 381 -27.13 -26.82 -4.39
C GLY A 381 -27.89 -27.67 -5.43
N CYS A 382 -28.51 -28.75 -4.98
CA CYS A 382 -29.34 -29.60 -5.87
C CYS A 382 -30.59 -28.85 -6.35
N PRO A 383 -31.12 -29.19 -7.55
CA PRO A 383 -32.36 -28.64 -8.09
C PRO A 383 -33.52 -28.68 -7.08
N ASN A 384 -34.44 -27.75 -7.19
CA ASN A 384 -35.63 -27.67 -6.37
C ASN A 384 -36.85 -27.35 -7.25
N SER A 385 -38.06 -27.37 -6.69
CA SER A 385 -39.28 -27.12 -7.43
C SER A 385 -39.43 -25.73 -8.03
N HIS A 386 -38.58 -24.79 -7.63
CA HIS A 386 -38.60 -23.39 -8.07
C HIS A 386 -37.48 -23.09 -9.07
N ALA A 387 -36.30 -23.71 -8.90
CA ALA A 387 -35.11 -23.41 -9.68
C ALA A 387 -34.36 -24.68 -10.08
N ALA A 388 -34.19 -24.90 -11.37
CA ALA A 388 -33.48 -26.04 -11.92
C ALA A 388 -32.00 -26.08 -11.53
N GLN A 389 -31.39 -24.93 -11.34
CA GLN A 389 -29.99 -24.80 -10.84
C GLN A 389 -29.85 -25.07 -9.33
N GLY A 390 -30.94 -25.12 -8.57
CA GLY A 390 -30.93 -25.28 -7.12
C GLY A 390 -30.77 -23.97 -6.35
N ALA A 391 -30.90 -24.07 -5.03
CA ALA A 391 -30.70 -22.91 -4.15
C ALA A 391 -29.23 -22.63 -3.90
N ARG A 392 -28.91 -21.36 -3.75
CA ARG A 392 -27.54 -20.84 -3.55
C ARG A 392 -27.41 -20.19 -2.20
N LEU A 393 -26.35 -20.56 -1.47
CA LEU A 393 -25.89 -19.86 -0.26
C LEU A 393 -24.65 -19.04 -0.60
N THR A 394 -24.65 -17.80 -0.23
CA THR A 394 -23.53 -16.85 -0.30
C THR A 394 -23.32 -16.16 1.05
N SER A 395 -22.19 -15.55 1.25
CA SER A 395 -21.91 -14.72 2.43
C SER A 395 -21.45 -13.33 2.02
N TYR A 396 -21.66 -12.36 2.90
CA TYR A 396 -21.22 -10.98 2.77
C TYR A 396 -20.74 -10.49 4.14
N GLY A 397 -19.78 -9.57 4.17
CA GLY A 397 -19.23 -9.00 5.41
C GLY A 397 -18.02 -9.75 5.95
N PHE A 398 -17.43 -9.25 7.04
CA PHE A 398 -16.17 -9.73 7.59
C PHE A 398 -16.37 -10.81 8.65
N SER A 399 -15.61 -11.92 8.56
CA SER A 399 -15.59 -13.02 9.53
C SER A 399 -14.51 -12.81 10.61
N SER A 400 -14.56 -11.67 11.32
CA SER A 400 -13.67 -11.34 12.43
C SER A 400 -14.47 -11.19 13.72
N LEU A 401 -13.89 -11.58 14.87
CA LEU A 401 -14.53 -11.38 16.17
C LEU A 401 -14.64 -9.91 16.57
N THR A 402 -13.75 -9.08 16.05
CA THR A 402 -13.73 -7.63 16.34
C THR A 402 -14.68 -6.84 15.43
N CYS A 403 -14.98 -7.36 14.23
CA CYS A 403 -15.88 -6.72 13.28
C CYS A 403 -16.73 -7.80 12.57
N ASP A 404 -17.67 -8.41 13.31
CA ASP A 404 -18.56 -9.44 12.80
C ASP A 404 -19.75 -8.82 12.06
N GLU A 405 -19.60 -8.68 10.76
CA GLU A 405 -20.64 -8.19 9.83
C GLU A 405 -21.13 -9.28 8.88
N VAL A 406 -20.76 -10.54 9.12
CA VAL A 406 -21.11 -11.63 8.21
C VAL A 406 -22.62 -11.85 8.15
N GLN A 407 -23.13 -11.81 6.92
CA GLN A 407 -24.49 -12.21 6.58
C GLN A 407 -24.46 -13.37 5.58
N LEU A 408 -25.25 -14.39 5.86
CA LEU A 408 -25.50 -15.51 4.98
C LEU A 408 -26.76 -15.22 4.15
N GLN A 409 -26.67 -15.29 2.83
CA GLN A 409 -27.80 -15.07 1.95
C GLN A 409 -28.13 -16.33 1.17
N CYS A 410 -29.39 -16.77 1.25
CA CYS A 410 -29.92 -17.84 0.39
C CYS A 410 -30.81 -17.27 -0.70
N GLU A 411 -30.69 -17.82 -1.90
CA GLU A 411 -31.44 -17.41 -3.07
C GLU A 411 -31.95 -18.66 -3.85
N PHE A 412 -32.89 -18.46 -4.76
CA PHE A 412 -33.43 -19.49 -5.63
C PHE A 412 -34.14 -20.63 -4.90
N MET A 413 -34.68 -20.35 -3.69
CA MET A 413 -35.53 -21.30 -2.98
C MET A 413 -36.98 -21.18 -3.42
N PRO A 414 -37.83 -22.22 -3.20
CA PRO A 414 -39.27 -22.07 -3.34
C PRO A 414 -39.78 -20.93 -2.44
N PRO A 415 -40.64 -20.02 -2.95
CA PRO A 415 -41.15 -18.88 -2.18
C PRO A 415 -41.86 -19.34 -0.89
N TRP A 416 -41.71 -18.54 0.16
CA TRP A 416 -42.34 -18.76 1.48
C TRP A 416 -41.91 -20.05 2.20
N SER A 417 -40.78 -20.64 1.80
CA SER A 417 -40.20 -21.80 2.48
C SER A 417 -39.60 -21.41 3.83
N SER A 418 -39.68 -22.28 4.82
CA SER A 418 -38.88 -22.16 6.04
C SER A 418 -37.45 -22.54 5.72
N VAL A 419 -36.49 -21.68 6.14
CA VAL A 419 -35.07 -21.85 5.96
C VAL A 419 -34.40 -21.97 7.31
N VAL A 420 -33.55 -22.95 7.49
CA VAL A 420 -32.77 -23.19 8.70
C VAL A 420 -31.30 -23.08 8.35
N TYR A 421 -30.61 -22.17 9.03
CA TYR A 421 -29.16 -21.98 8.88
C TYR A 421 -28.42 -22.75 9.98
N TYR A 422 -27.33 -23.39 9.60
CA TYR A 422 -26.50 -24.12 10.53
C TYR A 422 -25.03 -24.06 10.14
N GLN A 423 -24.19 -24.29 11.14
CA GLN A 423 -22.74 -24.31 11.04
C GLN A 423 -22.22 -25.68 11.47
N GLY A 424 -21.08 -26.08 10.92
CA GLY A 424 -20.33 -27.25 11.38
C GLY A 424 -18.84 -27.03 11.31
N THR A 425 -18.10 -27.94 11.91
CA THR A 425 -16.64 -27.86 11.99
C THR A 425 -15.91 -28.66 10.93
N LEU A 426 -16.60 -29.51 10.18
CA LEU A 426 -16.01 -30.37 9.16
C LEU A 426 -16.88 -30.40 7.88
N PRO A 427 -16.25 -30.49 6.70
CA PRO A 427 -16.97 -30.75 5.47
C PRO A 427 -17.32 -32.25 5.37
N VAL A 428 -18.44 -32.58 4.73
CA VAL A 428 -18.83 -33.97 4.44
C VAL A 428 -18.15 -34.43 3.15
N ALA A 429 -17.55 -35.62 3.17
CA ALA A 429 -16.89 -36.25 2.02
C ALA A 429 -15.88 -35.32 1.30
N GLY A 430 -15.04 -34.60 2.08
CA GLY A 430 -14.05 -33.66 1.54
C GLY A 430 -14.67 -32.47 0.79
N GLY A 431 -15.89 -32.08 1.13
CA GLY A 431 -16.61 -30.98 0.47
C GLY A 431 -17.50 -31.42 -0.69
N LEU A 432 -17.58 -32.71 -1.01
CA LEU A 432 -18.45 -33.24 -2.07
C LEU A 432 -19.89 -33.49 -1.61
N GLY A 433 -20.10 -33.61 -0.29
CA GLY A 433 -21.42 -33.86 0.30
C GLY A 433 -21.91 -35.30 0.18
N LEU A 434 -22.98 -35.64 0.90
CA LEU A 434 -23.69 -36.91 0.83
C LEU A 434 -25.18 -36.64 0.64
N PRO A 435 -25.88 -37.47 -0.18
CA PRO A 435 -27.31 -37.35 -0.37
C PRO A 435 -28.10 -37.41 0.95
N PHE A 436 -28.97 -36.42 1.16
CA PHE A 436 -29.88 -36.36 2.29
C PHE A 436 -31.17 -35.63 1.90
N GLY A 437 -32.29 -36.29 2.02
CA GLY A 437 -33.53 -35.74 1.47
C GLY A 437 -33.47 -35.59 -0.06
N ASP A 438 -33.81 -34.40 -0.53
CA ASP A 438 -33.80 -34.06 -1.96
C ASP A 438 -32.50 -33.32 -2.37
N GLY A 439 -31.54 -33.19 -1.46
CA GLY A 439 -30.30 -32.45 -1.67
C GLY A 439 -29.06 -33.13 -1.10
N LEU A 440 -27.96 -32.36 -1.01
CA LEU A 440 -26.70 -32.81 -0.47
C LEU A 440 -26.42 -32.16 0.88
N ARG A 441 -26.22 -32.96 1.91
CA ARG A 441 -25.70 -32.47 3.19
C ARG A 441 -24.17 -32.39 3.10
N CYS A 442 -23.65 -31.23 3.33
CA CYS A 442 -22.25 -30.87 3.11
C CYS A 442 -21.48 -30.52 4.37
N VAL A 443 -22.17 -30.29 5.46
CA VAL A 443 -21.61 -29.83 6.72
C VAL A 443 -21.81 -30.88 7.81
N SER A 444 -20.77 -31.14 8.59
CA SER A 444 -20.71 -32.13 9.66
C SER A 444 -19.81 -31.69 10.82
N GLY A 445 -19.43 -32.62 11.70
CA GLY A 445 -18.68 -32.34 12.92
C GLY A 445 -19.59 -31.79 14.03
N SER A 446 -19.09 -30.85 14.79
CA SER A 446 -19.91 -30.17 15.81
C SER A 446 -20.89 -29.24 15.14
N ILE A 447 -22.16 -29.61 15.07
CA ILE A 447 -23.23 -28.83 14.42
C ILE A 447 -23.81 -27.83 15.40
N VAL A 448 -23.86 -26.57 15.00
CA VAL A 448 -24.54 -25.47 15.69
C VAL A 448 -25.70 -24.97 14.82
N TRP A 449 -26.89 -24.99 15.38
CA TRP A 449 -28.08 -24.43 14.75
C TRP A 449 -28.11 -22.91 14.96
N LEU A 450 -27.90 -22.14 13.90
CA LEU A 450 -27.80 -20.70 13.97
C LEU A 450 -29.17 -20.03 14.09
N GLY A 451 -30.19 -20.64 13.48
CA GLY A 451 -31.55 -20.17 13.56
C GLY A 451 -32.37 -20.49 12.31
N ARG A 452 -33.61 -20.02 12.31
CA ARG A 452 -34.49 -20.19 11.16
C ARG A 452 -35.22 -18.89 10.81
N THR A 453 -35.53 -18.75 9.53
CA THR A 453 -36.38 -17.67 9.02
C THR A 453 -37.34 -18.21 7.96
N GLN A 454 -38.26 -17.38 7.53
CA GLN A 454 -39.09 -17.65 6.35
C GLN A 454 -38.56 -16.81 5.20
N ASN A 455 -38.30 -17.44 4.05
CA ASN A 455 -37.89 -16.69 2.89
C ASN A 455 -39.02 -15.84 2.32
N GLN A 456 -38.65 -14.73 1.68
CA GLN A 456 -39.56 -13.89 0.91
C GLN A 456 -39.17 -13.98 -0.56
N TYR A 457 -40.10 -14.38 -1.41
CA TYR A 457 -39.88 -14.50 -2.87
C TYR A 457 -38.66 -15.34 -3.29
N GLY A 458 -38.35 -16.38 -2.50
CA GLY A 458 -37.21 -17.26 -2.79
C GLY A 458 -35.86 -16.79 -2.24
N ARG A 459 -35.85 -15.73 -1.43
CA ARG A 459 -34.64 -15.15 -0.81
C ARG A 459 -34.76 -15.04 0.70
N SER A 460 -33.67 -15.27 1.42
CA SER A 460 -33.55 -14.99 2.85
C SER A 460 -32.15 -14.58 3.22
N VAL A 461 -32.02 -13.80 4.31
CA VAL A 461 -30.75 -13.34 4.85
C VAL A 461 -30.69 -13.70 6.34
N TRP A 462 -29.51 -14.13 6.80
CA TRP A 462 -29.25 -14.49 8.18
C TRP A 462 -27.83 -14.09 8.60
N PRO A 463 -27.56 -13.58 9.82
CA PRO A 463 -28.53 -13.27 10.88
C PRO A 463 -29.35 -12.01 10.58
N PRO A 464 -30.45 -11.80 11.33
CA PRO A 464 -31.21 -10.55 11.24
C PRO A 464 -30.38 -9.37 11.79
N SER A 465 -30.71 -8.17 11.37
CA SER A 465 -30.01 -6.94 11.77
C SER A 465 -29.86 -6.83 13.30
N GLY A 466 -28.64 -6.49 13.74
CA GLY A 466 -28.27 -6.35 15.14
C GLY A 466 -27.88 -7.65 15.85
N THR A 467 -27.72 -8.75 15.11
CA THR A 467 -27.23 -10.02 15.63
C THR A 467 -25.98 -10.45 14.87
N ASN A 468 -24.99 -10.94 15.58
CA ASN A 468 -23.69 -11.32 15.02
C ASN A 468 -23.62 -12.84 14.78
N LEU A 469 -23.09 -13.25 13.64
CA LEU A 469 -22.95 -14.65 13.26
C LEU A 469 -21.98 -15.40 14.17
N SER A 470 -20.88 -14.77 14.60
CA SER A 470 -19.90 -15.34 15.52
C SER A 470 -20.52 -15.70 16.89
N THR A 471 -21.42 -14.86 17.37
CA THR A 471 -22.15 -15.08 18.64
C THR A 471 -23.10 -16.26 18.51
N LEU A 472 -23.88 -16.31 17.45
CA LEU A 472 -24.80 -17.42 17.16
C LEU A 472 -24.07 -18.74 16.94
N GLY A 473 -22.94 -18.70 16.24
CA GLY A 473 -22.08 -19.86 15.97
C GLY A 473 -21.16 -20.25 17.12
N HIS A 474 -21.17 -19.50 18.25
CA HIS A 474 -20.27 -19.72 19.38
C HIS A 474 -18.79 -19.76 18.98
N ILE A 475 -18.36 -18.91 18.03
CA ILE A 475 -17.01 -18.96 17.45
C ILE A 475 -15.93 -18.72 18.51
N ALA A 476 -16.12 -17.72 19.38
CA ALA A 476 -15.17 -17.43 20.45
C ALA A 476 -14.98 -18.60 21.43
N GLN A 477 -16.01 -19.43 21.63
CA GLN A 477 -15.95 -20.58 22.55
C GLN A 477 -15.38 -21.84 21.92
N HIS A 478 -15.59 -22.03 20.61
CA HIS A 478 -15.16 -23.22 19.87
C HIS A 478 -13.84 -23.02 19.11
N GLY A 479 -13.17 -21.86 19.30
CA GLY A 479 -11.90 -21.50 18.64
C GLY A 479 -12.10 -20.86 17.27
N LEU A 480 -11.08 -20.14 16.83
CA LEU A 480 -10.98 -19.50 15.51
C LEU A 480 -10.74 -20.54 14.41
N GLY A 481 -10.77 -20.10 13.16
CA GLY A 481 -10.49 -20.92 11.98
C GLY A 481 -11.73 -21.29 11.17
N LEU A 482 -11.57 -22.26 10.28
CA LEU A 482 -12.59 -22.63 9.31
C LEU A 482 -13.87 -23.14 9.96
N ARG A 483 -15.00 -22.60 9.51
CA ARG A 483 -16.35 -23.05 9.79
C ARG A 483 -17.11 -23.21 8.50
N TYR A 484 -17.96 -24.20 8.45
CA TYR A 484 -18.73 -24.57 7.26
C TYR A 484 -20.19 -24.25 7.50
N TYR A 485 -20.82 -23.55 6.58
CA TYR A 485 -22.19 -23.07 6.68
C TYR A 485 -23.03 -23.66 5.55
N GLN A 486 -24.25 -24.03 5.86
CA GLN A 486 -25.23 -24.52 4.89
C GLN A 486 -26.62 -24.12 5.36
N ALA A 487 -27.53 -23.92 4.43
CA ALA A 487 -28.93 -23.76 4.74
C ALA A 487 -29.74 -24.94 4.25
N TRP A 488 -30.70 -25.31 5.09
CA TRP A 488 -31.69 -26.33 4.82
C TRP A 488 -33.05 -25.65 4.72
N TYR A 489 -33.82 -26.03 3.68
CA TYR A 489 -35.13 -25.46 3.45
C TYR A 489 -36.15 -26.52 3.06
N ARG A 490 -37.44 -26.22 3.24
CA ARG A 490 -38.52 -27.08 2.85
C ARG A 490 -38.97 -26.75 1.44
N ASP A 491 -39.01 -27.77 0.55
CA ASP A 491 -39.62 -27.65 -0.76
C ASP A 491 -41.12 -28.03 -0.63
N PRO A 492 -42.03 -27.09 -0.87
CA PRO A 492 -43.46 -27.34 -0.66
C PRO A 492 -44.12 -28.21 -1.74
N ALA A 493 -43.46 -28.41 -2.88
CA ALA A 493 -44.05 -29.16 -3.98
C ALA A 493 -44.20 -30.65 -3.65
N PRO A 494 -45.40 -31.20 -3.61
CA PRO A 494 -45.65 -32.57 -3.16
C PRO A 494 -45.14 -33.65 -4.11
N THR A 495 -44.86 -33.30 -5.34
CA THR A 495 -44.46 -34.23 -6.42
C THR A 495 -43.03 -34.02 -6.93
N TYR A 496 -42.27 -33.13 -6.31
CA TYR A 496 -40.90 -32.90 -6.71
C TYR A 496 -39.99 -33.88 -5.96
N CYS A 497 -39.29 -34.71 -6.63
CA CYS A 497 -38.25 -35.63 -6.24
C CYS A 497 -38.60 -36.68 -5.15
N SER A 498 -38.63 -36.35 -3.85
CA SER A 498 -38.87 -37.34 -2.80
C SER A 498 -39.98 -36.93 -1.83
N ALA A 499 -40.47 -37.91 -1.05
CA ALA A 499 -41.46 -37.68 0.00
C ALA A 499 -40.95 -36.85 1.17
N MET A 500 -39.63 -36.67 1.29
CA MET A 500 -39.00 -35.93 2.42
C MET A 500 -39.19 -34.44 2.34
N ARG A 501 -39.33 -33.86 1.16
CA ARG A 501 -39.58 -32.42 0.90
C ARG A 501 -38.58 -31.47 1.53
N HIS A 502 -37.34 -31.91 1.66
CA HIS A 502 -36.27 -31.09 2.23
C HIS A 502 -35.11 -31.03 1.26
N ASN A 503 -34.59 -29.82 1.05
CA ASN A 503 -33.45 -29.61 0.18
C ASN A 503 -32.41 -28.71 0.87
N PHE A 504 -31.23 -28.67 0.30
CA PHE A 504 -30.09 -27.93 0.81
C PHE A 504 -29.53 -27.00 -0.25
N THR A 505 -28.96 -25.88 0.21
CA THR A 505 -28.10 -25.06 -0.62
C THR A 505 -26.74 -25.74 -0.84
N ASN A 506 -25.87 -25.17 -1.67
CA ASN A 506 -24.44 -25.42 -1.55
C ASN A 506 -23.97 -25.10 -0.11
N ALA A 507 -22.81 -25.54 0.27
CA ALA A 507 -22.16 -25.09 1.51
C ALA A 507 -21.08 -24.04 1.21
N ILE A 508 -20.77 -23.22 2.19
CA ILE A 508 -19.66 -22.26 2.16
C ILE A 508 -18.76 -22.46 3.38
N ALA A 509 -17.47 -22.23 3.22
CA ALA A 509 -16.50 -22.24 4.30
C ALA A 509 -16.05 -20.80 4.59
N LEU A 510 -16.10 -20.37 5.85
CA LEU A 510 -15.60 -19.07 6.32
C LEU A 510 -14.45 -19.29 7.30
N ASN A 511 -13.38 -18.53 7.15
CA ASN A 511 -12.28 -18.54 8.10
C ASN A 511 -12.45 -17.40 9.10
N TRP A 512 -12.58 -17.74 10.38
CA TRP A 512 -12.77 -16.75 11.46
C TRP A 512 -11.43 -16.34 12.04
N VAL A 513 -11.18 -15.03 12.03
CA VAL A 513 -9.98 -14.39 12.58
C VAL A 513 -10.32 -13.56 13.83
N PRO A 514 -9.30 -13.18 14.64
CA PRO A 514 -9.48 -12.40 15.87
C PRO A 514 -10.20 -11.07 15.69
#